data_2e86f93665854b18f0e02230718e7627
#
_entry.id   2e86f93665854b18f0e02230718e7627
#
_cell.length_a   1.000
_cell.length_b   1.000
_cell.length_c   1.000
_cell.angle_alpha   90.00
_cell.angle_beta   90.00
_cell.angle_gamma   90.00
#
_symmetry.space_group_name_H-M   'P 1'
#
loop_
_entity.id
_entity.type
_entity.pdbx_description
1 polymer ?
#
loop_
_entity_poly.entity_id
_entity_poly.type
_entity_poly.pdbx_seq_one_letter_code
_entity_poly.pdbx_strand_id
1 'polypeptide(L)'
;MSLVKNQEIELQIESFSSEGSGVGHYDKMAVFVSGAVVGDKALVHIIKAKKTYAIGKAVKILKPSKDRTDSDCEASDSCGGCAFRHIKYGAELEMKRQKVENAFLRLGGIDKKIDEMIGAESITGYRNKAEYPVGFDGRLKIGFYASHTHRIIDCPRCALQPEVFSEIVKIIRKWIVEYGISVYNPETGKGIIRHIYIRQGAVSKEIMVCLVVNSDFLPKKDKLLERLLVISDIKSVVININKDKTNVILGRACKTLWGDDYIYDELCGVKIRLSPLSFYQVNHAQAQRLYERAREYASLTGEETLLDMYCGAGTIGLSMADGCKEVIGVEIIRQAVADARVNAEINGIKNAEFYCADAAEAAKMLEEKGIKPDVIGLDPPRKG
;
A
#
# COMPACT_ATOMS: atom_id res chain seq x y z
N MET A 1 11.72 39.34 3.82
CA MET A 1 13.04 38.67 4.02
C MET A 1 13.01 37.29 3.36
N SER A 2 14.08 36.87 2.69
CA SER A 2 14.14 35.53 2.10
C SER A 2 14.41 34.47 3.19
N LEU A 3 13.63 33.41 3.21
CA LEU A 3 13.88 32.25 4.10
C LEU A 3 15.20 31.58 3.74
N VAL A 4 15.91 31.09 4.76
CA VAL A 4 17.15 30.34 4.60
C VAL A 4 17.06 28.97 5.29
N LYS A 5 17.84 28.00 4.82
CA LYS A 5 17.94 26.70 5.44
C LYS A 5 18.39 26.81 6.89
N ASN A 6 17.83 25.95 7.76
CA ASN A 6 18.06 25.90 9.22
C ASN A 6 17.50 27.10 10.02
N GLN A 7 16.74 27.98 9.39
CA GLN A 7 16.03 29.06 10.09
C GLN A 7 14.78 28.45 10.80
N GLU A 8 14.43 29.01 11.94
CA GLU A 8 13.17 28.74 12.63
C GLU A 8 12.23 29.92 12.50
N ILE A 9 10.97 29.66 12.19
CA ILE A 9 9.92 30.67 12.04
C ILE A 9 8.65 30.23 12.74
N GLU A 10 7.89 31.17 13.28
CA GLU A 10 6.51 30.91 13.66
C GLU A 10 5.61 31.02 12.44
N LEU A 11 4.73 30.05 12.26
CA LEU A 11 3.86 29.96 11.11
C LEU A 11 2.46 29.52 11.50
N GLN A 12 1.46 30.18 10.95
CA GLN A 12 0.04 29.73 10.98
C GLN A 12 -0.16 28.78 9.81
N ILE A 13 -0.77 27.61 10.07
CA ILE A 13 -1.08 26.65 9.02
C ILE A 13 -2.52 26.89 8.52
N GLU A 14 -2.64 27.18 7.23
CA GLU A 14 -3.87 27.67 6.61
C GLU A 14 -4.55 26.63 5.72
N SER A 15 -3.76 25.73 5.12
CA SER A 15 -4.26 24.72 4.18
C SER A 15 -3.36 23.47 4.15
N PHE A 16 -3.70 22.52 3.28
CA PHE A 16 -2.89 21.33 3.02
C PHE A 16 -2.41 21.25 1.58
N SER A 17 -1.23 20.64 1.41
CA SER A 17 -0.74 20.21 0.11
C SER A 17 -1.42 18.90 -0.33
N SER A 18 -1.31 18.56 -1.61
CA SER A 18 -1.76 17.28 -2.17
C SER A 18 -1.11 16.05 -1.51
N GLU A 19 0.05 16.22 -0.86
CA GLU A 19 0.81 15.16 -0.19
C GLU A 19 0.58 15.10 1.33
N GLY A 20 -0.29 15.99 1.86
CA GLY A 20 -0.65 16.00 3.27
C GLY A 20 0.25 16.84 4.18
N SER A 21 1.15 17.64 3.63
CA SER A 21 1.87 18.64 4.41
C SER A 21 0.97 19.84 4.70
N GLY A 22 1.02 20.39 5.92
CA GLY A 22 0.41 21.70 6.20
C GLY A 22 1.06 22.79 5.36
N VAL A 23 0.30 23.79 4.97
CA VAL A 23 0.78 24.95 4.19
C VAL A 23 0.44 26.23 4.92
N GLY A 24 1.42 27.07 5.13
CA GLY A 24 1.24 28.44 5.59
C GLY A 24 2.08 29.39 4.73
N HIS A 25 1.98 30.71 4.98
CA HIS A 25 2.71 31.72 4.21
C HIS A 25 3.63 32.55 5.12
N TYR A 26 4.86 32.73 4.68
CA TYR A 26 5.82 33.65 5.29
C TYR A 26 6.23 34.72 4.24
N ASP A 27 5.91 35.97 4.47
CA ASP A 27 6.12 37.07 3.52
C ASP A 27 5.66 36.70 2.09
N LYS A 28 4.42 36.18 1.94
CA LYS A 28 3.82 35.69 0.68
C LYS A 28 4.44 34.40 0.09
N MET A 29 5.50 33.86 0.68
CA MET A 29 6.14 32.62 0.25
C MET A 29 5.44 31.44 0.91
N ALA A 30 4.98 30.48 0.10
CA ALA A 30 4.38 29.24 0.60
C ALA A 30 5.43 28.37 1.33
N VAL A 31 5.09 27.88 2.51
CA VAL A 31 5.92 26.97 3.31
C VAL A 31 5.15 25.67 3.54
N PHE A 32 5.69 24.58 3.02
CA PHE A 32 5.15 23.23 3.21
C PHE A 32 5.73 22.63 4.48
N VAL A 33 4.87 22.28 5.43
CA VAL A 33 5.28 21.89 6.79
C VAL A 33 4.83 20.46 7.10
N SER A 34 5.78 19.57 7.25
CA SER A 34 5.48 18.21 7.71
C SER A 34 5.14 18.18 9.20
N GLY A 35 4.15 17.33 9.58
CA GLY A 35 3.69 17.20 10.98
C GLY A 35 2.79 18.32 11.48
N ALA A 36 2.34 19.22 10.60
CA ALA A 36 1.44 20.31 10.93
C ALA A 36 0.01 20.05 10.44
N VAL A 37 -0.97 20.55 11.18
CA VAL A 37 -2.42 20.43 10.91
C VAL A 37 -2.98 21.81 10.60
N VAL A 38 -3.96 21.94 9.72
CA VAL A 38 -4.65 23.23 9.45
C VAL A 38 -5.22 23.78 10.74
N GLY A 39 -4.92 25.06 11.00
CA GLY A 39 -5.29 25.73 12.25
C GLY A 39 -4.22 25.68 13.34
N ASP A 40 -3.12 24.90 13.16
CA ASP A 40 -1.97 24.98 14.06
C ASP A 40 -1.26 26.32 13.93
N LYS A 41 -0.78 26.87 15.04
CA LYS A 41 0.36 27.78 15.06
C LYS A 41 1.59 26.99 15.50
N ALA A 42 2.61 26.93 14.66
CA ALA A 42 3.78 26.08 14.88
C ALA A 42 5.09 26.85 14.76
N LEU A 43 6.10 26.44 15.54
CA LEU A 43 7.50 26.75 15.28
C LEU A 43 7.99 25.76 14.23
N VAL A 44 8.45 26.28 13.09
CA VAL A 44 8.82 25.51 11.91
C VAL A 44 10.30 25.68 11.62
N HIS A 45 11.02 24.56 11.59
CA HIS A 45 12.41 24.51 11.14
C HIS A 45 12.45 24.35 9.61
N ILE A 46 13.12 25.27 8.92
CA ILE A 46 13.24 25.26 7.47
C ILE A 46 14.32 24.27 7.03
N ILE A 47 13.90 23.22 6.37
CA ILE A 47 14.78 22.17 5.82
C ILE A 47 15.36 22.60 4.48
N LYS A 48 14.55 23.26 3.64
CA LYS A 48 14.92 23.69 2.29
C LYS A 48 14.19 24.96 1.91
N ALA A 49 14.92 25.95 1.41
CA ALA A 49 14.35 27.15 0.83
C ALA A 49 14.62 27.18 -0.69
N LYS A 50 13.60 27.50 -1.46
CA LYS A 50 13.61 27.72 -2.91
C LYS A 50 13.19 29.15 -3.20
N LYS A 51 13.27 29.60 -4.46
CA LYS A 51 12.88 30.97 -4.86
C LYS A 51 11.39 31.25 -4.64
N THR A 52 10.51 30.23 -4.80
CA THR A 52 9.04 30.36 -4.79
C THR A 52 8.36 29.67 -3.61
N TYR A 53 9.04 28.79 -2.88
CA TYR A 53 8.50 28.07 -1.74
C TYR A 53 9.59 27.57 -0.79
N ALA A 54 9.21 27.22 0.42
CA ALA A 54 10.10 26.54 1.37
C ALA A 54 9.47 25.22 1.87
N ILE A 55 10.32 24.33 2.38
CA ILE A 55 9.94 23.08 3.02
C ILE A 55 10.46 23.13 4.45
N GLY A 56 9.60 22.86 5.41
CA GLY A 56 9.93 22.82 6.82
C GLY A 56 9.30 21.63 7.55
N LYS A 57 9.68 21.50 8.80
CA LYS A 57 9.11 20.54 9.74
C LYS A 57 8.63 21.29 10.98
N ALA A 58 7.44 20.99 11.47
CA ALA A 58 7.00 21.47 12.76
C ALA A 58 7.88 20.87 13.86
N VAL A 59 8.61 21.72 14.60
CA VAL A 59 9.46 21.29 15.72
C VAL A 59 8.74 21.48 17.06
N LYS A 60 7.79 22.42 17.10
CA LYS A 60 6.93 22.66 18.27
C LYS A 60 5.56 23.18 17.81
N ILE A 61 4.50 22.65 18.36
CA ILE A 61 3.16 23.21 18.19
C ILE A 61 2.96 24.24 19.32
N LEU A 62 2.79 25.50 18.93
CA LEU A 62 2.62 26.64 19.83
C LEU A 62 1.16 26.77 20.27
N LYS A 63 0.23 26.57 19.30
CA LYS A 63 -1.20 26.52 19.54
C LYS A 63 -1.78 25.40 18.66
N PRO A 64 -2.30 24.31 19.26
CA PRO A 64 -2.81 23.20 18.51
C PRO A 64 -4.15 23.54 17.82
N SER A 65 -4.34 22.98 16.63
CA SER A 65 -5.62 22.95 15.94
C SER A 65 -6.62 22.09 16.70
N LYS A 66 -7.92 22.42 16.58
CA LYS A 66 -9.02 21.56 17.06
C LYS A 66 -9.05 20.18 16.38
N ASP A 67 -8.46 20.07 15.19
CA ASP A 67 -8.42 18.87 14.36
C ASP A 67 -7.16 18.02 14.58
N ARG A 68 -6.27 18.45 15.46
CA ARG A 68 -5.13 17.67 15.92
C ARG A 68 -5.55 16.57 16.88
N THR A 69 -4.89 15.43 16.81
CA THR A 69 -5.02 14.34 17.77
C THR A 69 -3.65 13.75 18.10
N ASP A 70 -3.53 13.11 19.24
CA ASP A 70 -2.33 12.34 19.56
C ASP A 70 -2.30 11.05 18.71
N SER A 71 -1.11 10.68 18.29
CA SER A 71 -0.92 9.45 17.53
C SER A 71 -0.89 8.25 18.48
N ASP A 72 -1.58 7.19 18.12
CA ASP A 72 -1.54 5.88 18.78
C ASP A 72 -0.31 5.03 18.37
N CYS A 73 0.60 5.59 17.58
CA CYS A 73 1.79 4.94 17.08
C CYS A 73 3.05 5.61 17.66
N GLU A 74 3.83 4.87 18.45
CA GLU A 74 5.08 5.34 19.07
C GLU A 74 6.13 5.80 18.03
N ALA A 75 6.08 5.29 16.81
CA ALA A 75 7.00 5.62 15.73
C ALA A 75 6.51 6.77 14.84
N SER A 76 5.35 7.38 15.10
CA SER A 76 4.69 8.35 14.20
C SER A 76 5.56 9.54 13.83
N ASP A 77 6.38 10.06 14.75
CA ASP A 77 7.22 11.24 14.53
C ASP A 77 8.44 10.99 13.65
N SER A 78 8.80 9.72 13.46
CA SER A 78 10.03 9.32 12.76
C SER A 78 9.79 8.37 11.58
N CYS A 79 8.69 7.60 11.61
CA CYS A 79 8.31 6.68 10.55
C CYS A 79 7.68 7.43 9.36
N GLY A 80 8.10 7.09 8.13
CA GLY A 80 7.55 7.68 6.90
C GLY A 80 6.28 7.01 6.38
N GLY A 81 5.71 6.03 7.11
CA GLY A 81 4.59 5.22 6.63
C GLY A 81 3.22 5.90 6.69
N CYS A 82 3.05 6.94 7.52
CA CYS A 82 1.77 7.61 7.74
C CYS A 82 1.90 9.12 7.61
N ALA A 83 1.02 9.74 6.82
CA ALA A 83 0.96 11.20 6.66
C ALA A 83 -0.05 11.87 7.61
N PHE A 84 -1.05 11.14 8.15
CA PHE A 84 -2.23 11.74 8.79
C PHE A 84 -2.51 11.26 10.22
N ARG A 85 -1.61 10.49 10.87
CA ARG A 85 -1.87 9.92 12.20
C ARG A 85 -2.03 10.96 13.31
N HIS A 86 -1.60 12.20 13.10
CA HIS A 86 -1.74 13.32 14.02
C HIS A 86 -2.98 14.20 13.73
N ILE A 87 -3.87 13.74 12.84
CA ILE A 87 -5.09 14.46 12.41
C ILE A 87 -6.30 13.61 12.76
N LYS A 88 -7.37 14.25 13.28
CA LYS A 88 -8.65 13.59 13.48
C LYS A 88 -9.21 13.07 12.17
N TYR A 89 -9.77 11.87 12.18
CA TYR A 89 -10.18 11.18 10.95
C TYR A 89 -11.22 11.97 10.13
N GLY A 90 -12.17 12.66 10.80
CA GLY A 90 -13.11 13.53 10.09
C GLY A 90 -12.43 14.67 9.32
N ALA A 91 -11.40 15.26 9.89
CA ALA A 91 -10.62 16.30 9.20
C ALA A 91 -9.77 15.70 8.05
N GLU A 92 -9.24 14.48 8.21
CA GLU A 92 -8.57 13.75 7.13
C GLU A 92 -9.51 13.51 5.94
N LEU A 93 -10.75 13.10 6.18
CA LEU A 93 -11.77 12.91 5.12
C LEU A 93 -12.05 14.22 4.39
N GLU A 94 -12.22 15.31 5.13
CA GLU A 94 -12.46 16.64 4.55
C GLU A 94 -11.28 17.11 3.68
N MET A 95 -10.06 16.89 4.12
CA MET A 95 -8.86 17.17 3.32
C MET A 95 -8.82 16.37 2.02
N LYS A 96 -9.16 15.09 2.07
CA LYS A 96 -9.22 14.22 0.90
C LYS A 96 -10.33 14.65 -0.07
N ARG A 97 -11.49 15.06 0.43
CA ARG A 97 -12.56 15.64 -0.36
C ARG A 97 -12.09 16.90 -1.09
N GLN A 98 -11.52 17.84 -0.37
CA GLN A 98 -11.00 19.09 -0.93
C GLN A 98 -9.91 18.86 -1.97
N LYS A 99 -9.04 17.86 -1.76
CA LYS A 99 -8.01 17.47 -2.74
C LYS A 99 -8.63 17.09 -4.08
N VAL A 100 -9.68 16.28 -4.07
CA VAL A 100 -10.38 15.84 -5.29
C VAL A 100 -11.11 17.01 -5.94
N GLU A 101 -11.88 17.79 -5.18
CA GLU A 101 -12.58 19.00 -5.69
C GLU A 101 -11.59 19.99 -6.32
N ASN A 102 -10.45 20.23 -5.67
CA ASN A 102 -9.40 21.10 -6.19
C ASN A 102 -8.78 20.55 -7.49
N ALA A 103 -8.66 19.22 -7.63
CA ALA A 103 -8.16 18.61 -8.86
C ALA A 103 -9.16 18.81 -10.01
N PHE A 104 -10.44 18.58 -9.79
CA PHE A 104 -11.49 18.88 -10.76
C PHE A 104 -11.46 20.34 -11.19
N LEU A 105 -11.43 21.27 -10.23
CA LEU A 105 -11.47 22.70 -10.54
C LEU A 105 -10.20 23.18 -11.25
N ARG A 106 -9.02 22.86 -10.70
CA ARG A 106 -7.74 23.45 -11.17
C ARG A 106 -7.15 22.75 -12.40
N LEU A 107 -7.35 21.43 -12.53
CA LEU A 107 -6.79 20.65 -13.63
C LEU A 107 -7.85 20.41 -14.73
N GLY A 108 -9.08 20.15 -14.33
CA GLY A 108 -10.17 19.87 -15.28
C GLY A 108 -11.02 21.10 -15.66
N GLY A 109 -10.90 22.22 -14.95
CA GLY A 109 -11.79 23.39 -15.17
C GLY A 109 -13.25 23.11 -14.77
N ILE A 110 -13.49 22.05 -13.96
CA ILE A 110 -14.83 21.58 -13.58
C ILE A 110 -15.12 21.97 -12.13
N ASP A 111 -16.07 22.85 -11.91
CA ASP A 111 -16.56 23.20 -10.57
C ASP A 111 -17.63 22.19 -10.12
N LYS A 112 -17.19 21.06 -9.61
CA LYS A 112 -18.07 20.00 -9.08
C LYS A 112 -17.70 19.68 -7.64
N LYS A 113 -18.70 19.64 -6.77
CA LYS A 113 -18.56 19.14 -5.41
C LYS A 113 -18.66 17.63 -5.38
N ILE A 114 -17.95 17.02 -4.45
CA ILE A 114 -18.04 15.60 -4.19
C ILE A 114 -19.32 15.32 -3.43
N ASP A 115 -20.15 14.45 -3.99
CA ASP A 115 -21.48 14.15 -3.44
C ASP A 115 -21.39 13.38 -2.12
N GLU A 116 -20.44 12.45 -2.01
CA GLU A 116 -20.25 11.61 -0.83
C GLU A 116 -18.78 11.26 -0.58
N MET A 117 -18.39 11.17 0.69
CA MET A 117 -17.09 10.64 1.15
C MET A 117 -17.32 9.39 1.98
N ILE A 118 -16.93 8.24 1.44
CA ILE A 118 -17.07 6.95 2.11
C ILE A 118 -15.83 6.69 2.98
N GLY A 119 -15.94 7.00 4.27
CA GLY A 119 -14.86 6.77 5.24
C GLY A 119 -14.71 5.31 5.63
N ALA A 120 -13.52 4.94 6.12
CA ALA A 120 -13.28 3.63 6.71
C ALA A 120 -13.92 3.53 8.11
N GLU A 121 -14.48 2.36 8.44
CA GLU A 121 -15.00 2.08 9.78
C GLU A 121 -13.86 1.94 10.80
N SER A 122 -12.75 1.31 10.38
CA SER A 122 -11.55 1.20 11.19
C SER A 122 -10.37 1.87 10.49
N ILE A 123 -9.67 2.72 11.23
CA ILE A 123 -8.44 3.40 10.80
C ILE A 123 -7.18 2.70 11.32
N THR A 124 -7.34 1.57 12.00
CA THR A 124 -6.27 0.72 12.55
C THR A 124 -6.47 -0.73 12.15
N GLY A 125 -5.41 -1.54 12.17
CA GLY A 125 -5.47 -2.97 11.90
C GLY A 125 -5.94 -3.37 10.50
N TYR A 126 -6.15 -2.43 9.57
CA TYR A 126 -6.77 -2.69 8.28
C TYR A 126 -5.82 -3.18 7.19
N ARG A 127 -4.50 -2.96 7.34
CA ARG A 127 -3.54 -3.35 6.30
C ARG A 127 -3.25 -4.84 6.37
N ASN A 128 -3.73 -5.55 5.38
CA ASN A 128 -3.54 -6.99 5.24
C ASN A 128 -2.14 -7.41 4.73
N LYS A 129 -1.25 -6.44 4.49
CA LYS A 129 0.12 -6.68 4.00
C LYS A 129 1.11 -5.72 4.65
N ALA A 130 2.29 -6.24 5.00
CA ALA A 130 3.42 -5.46 5.47
C ALA A 130 4.74 -5.92 4.85
N GLU A 131 5.61 -4.95 4.60
CA GLU A 131 6.96 -5.15 4.10
C GLU A 131 7.92 -4.44 5.06
N TYR A 132 8.61 -5.22 5.90
CA TYR A 132 9.53 -4.68 6.90
C TYR A 132 10.97 -4.77 6.39
N PRO A 133 11.65 -3.67 6.08
CA PRO A 133 13.09 -3.69 5.90
C PRO A 133 13.78 -4.14 7.17
N VAL A 134 14.82 -4.96 6.99
CA VAL A 134 15.69 -5.44 8.06
C VAL A 134 17.05 -4.81 7.88
N GLY A 135 17.60 -4.19 8.91
CA GLY A 135 18.88 -3.51 8.87
C GLY A 135 19.67 -3.68 10.16
N PHE A 136 20.95 -3.34 10.09
CA PHE A 136 21.87 -3.40 11.23
C PHE A 136 22.77 -2.16 11.23
N ASP A 137 22.73 -1.38 12.30
CA ASP A 137 23.61 -0.24 12.54
C ASP A 137 24.08 -0.24 14.01
N GLY A 138 24.84 -1.26 14.38
CA GLY A 138 25.20 -1.56 15.76
C GLY A 138 24.13 -2.35 16.51
N ARG A 139 22.86 -2.32 16.07
CA ARG A 139 21.76 -3.14 16.56
C ARG A 139 20.83 -3.56 15.42
N LEU A 140 20.17 -4.70 15.58
CA LEU A 140 19.16 -5.16 14.65
C LEU A 140 17.94 -4.23 14.66
N LYS A 141 17.54 -3.76 13.48
CA LYS A 141 16.32 -2.97 13.25
C LYS A 141 15.39 -3.70 12.30
N ILE A 142 14.12 -3.77 12.66
CA ILE A 142 13.04 -4.29 11.83
C ILE A 142 11.87 -3.30 11.96
N GLY A 143 11.46 -2.70 10.87
CA GLY A 143 10.41 -1.69 10.93
C GLY A 143 10.13 -1.02 9.59
N PHE A 144 10.16 0.30 9.52
CA PHE A 144 9.85 1.05 8.30
C PHE A 144 10.88 2.14 8.05
N TYR A 145 10.96 2.63 6.82
CA TYR A 145 11.85 3.74 6.50
C TYR A 145 11.33 5.07 7.06
N ALA A 146 12.24 5.90 7.54
CA ALA A 146 11.96 7.31 7.79
C ALA A 146 11.65 8.01 6.46
N SER A 147 10.77 9.02 6.51
CA SER A 147 10.31 9.73 5.32
C SER A 147 11.47 10.23 4.46
N HIS A 148 11.39 9.95 3.15
CA HIS A 148 12.39 10.34 2.14
C HIS A 148 13.83 9.85 2.40
N THR A 149 14.00 8.76 3.17
CA THR A 149 15.31 8.17 3.46
C THR A 149 15.28 6.65 3.43
N HIS A 150 16.45 6.01 3.46
CA HIS A 150 16.60 4.57 3.67
C HIS A 150 16.93 4.22 5.14
N ARG A 151 16.84 5.18 6.05
CA ARG A 151 17.06 4.95 7.49
C ARG A 151 15.89 4.18 8.07
N ILE A 152 16.16 2.97 8.60
CA ILE A 152 15.14 2.12 9.20
C ILE A 152 14.82 2.62 10.61
N ILE A 153 13.54 2.88 10.86
CA ILE A 153 12.97 3.12 12.18
C ILE A 153 12.55 1.75 12.72
N ASP A 154 13.12 1.36 13.84
CA ASP A 154 12.71 0.13 14.51
C ASP A 154 11.27 0.29 15.01
N CYS A 155 10.38 -0.52 14.47
CA CYS A 155 8.94 -0.44 14.73
C CYS A 155 8.37 -1.85 14.86
N PRO A 156 8.48 -2.47 16.03
CA PRO A 156 8.00 -3.83 16.24
C PRO A 156 6.47 -3.94 16.23
N ARG A 157 5.76 -2.83 16.38
CA ARG A 157 4.31 -2.75 16.35
C ARG A 157 3.88 -1.59 15.46
N CYS A 158 3.02 -1.87 14.50
CA CYS A 158 2.41 -0.85 13.63
C CYS A 158 0.90 -0.86 13.83
N ALA A 159 0.32 0.29 14.20
CA ALA A 159 -1.12 0.42 14.43
C ALA A 159 -1.98 0.15 13.18
N LEU A 160 -1.40 0.23 11.97
CA LEU A 160 -2.15 -0.05 10.74
C LEU A 160 -2.31 -1.54 10.44
N GLN A 161 -1.57 -2.42 11.11
CA GLN A 161 -1.49 -3.84 10.79
C GLN A 161 -2.15 -4.70 11.86
N PRO A 162 -2.59 -5.92 11.53
CA PRO A 162 -3.03 -6.92 12.49
C PRO A 162 -1.95 -7.19 13.54
N GLU A 163 -2.35 -7.44 14.78
CA GLU A 163 -1.42 -7.65 15.91
C GLU A 163 -0.50 -8.87 15.70
N VAL A 164 -1.00 -9.91 15.04
CA VAL A 164 -0.23 -11.12 14.69
C VAL A 164 1.04 -10.82 13.89
N PHE A 165 1.06 -9.73 13.10
CA PHE A 165 2.28 -9.34 12.38
C PHE A 165 3.40 -8.96 13.34
N SER A 166 3.06 -8.28 14.44
CA SER A 166 4.02 -7.96 15.50
C SER A 166 4.58 -9.21 16.19
N GLU A 167 3.76 -10.24 16.37
CA GLU A 167 4.20 -11.53 16.93
C GLU A 167 5.16 -12.24 15.98
N ILE A 168 4.82 -12.31 14.70
CA ILE A 168 5.69 -12.90 13.66
C ILE A 168 7.02 -12.17 13.59
N VAL A 169 7.01 -10.83 13.59
CA VAL A 169 8.25 -10.02 13.58
C VAL A 169 9.08 -10.28 14.82
N LYS A 170 8.48 -10.43 16.01
CA LYS A 170 9.19 -10.76 17.24
C LYS A 170 9.84 -12.17 17.17
N ILE A 171 9.15 -13.15 16.60
CA ILE A 171 9.68 -14.51 16.40
C ILE A 171 10.89 -14.46 15.47
N ILE A 172 10.78 -13.79 14.33
CA ILE A 172 11.86 -13.70 13.34
C ILE A 172 13.04 -12.92 13.92
N ARG A 173 12.80 -11.82 14.65
CA ARG A 173 13.84 -11.05 15.35
C ARG A 173 14.64 -11.93 16.31
N LYS A 174 13.95 -12.71 17.16
CA LYS A 174 14.60 -13.63 18.11
C LYS A 174 15.43 -14.68 17.37
N TRP A 175 14.91 -15.25 16.28
CA TRP A 175 15.62 -16.23 15.46
C TRP A 175 16.88 -15.62 14.81
N ILE A 176 16.80 -14.40 14.24
CA ILE A 176 17.95 -13.70 13.65
C ILE A 176 19.06 -13.53 14.69
N VAL A 177 18.72 -13.05 15.89
CA VAL A 177 19.71 -12.78 16.95
C VAL A 177 20.31 -14.06 17.49
N GLU A 178 19.49 -15.06 17.82
CA GLU A 178 19.93 -16.30 18.49
C GLU A 178 20.83 -17.15 17.57
N TYR A 179 20.52 -17.20 16.27
CA TYR A 179 21.31 -18.01 15.32
C TYR A 179 22.32 -17.19 14.51
N GLY A 180 22.51 -15.92 14.82
CA GLY A 180 23.49 -15.08 14.14
C GLY A 180 23.24 -14.94 12.63
N ILE A 181 21.97 -14.88 12.22
CA ILE A 181 21.61 -14.75 10.80
C ILE A 181 22.03 -13.37 10.30
N SER A 182 22.84 -13.35 9.25
CA SER A 182 23.37 -12.10 8.72
C SER A 182 22.29 -11.25 8.04
N VAL A 183 22.31 -9.95 8.32
CA VAL A 183 21.43 -8.95 7.71
C VAL A 183 22.13 -8.37 6.47
N TYR A 184 21.38 -8.20 5.39
CA TYR A 184 21.88 -7.63 4.16
C TYR A 184 22.31 -6.17 4.34
N ASN A 185 23.53 -5.87 3.89
CA ASN A 185 24.07 -4.52 3.83
C ASN A 185 24.08 -4.06 2.36
N PRO A 186 23.32 -3.00 1.99
CA PRO A 186 23.22 -2.55 0.61
C PRO A 186 24.54 -1.95 0.06
N GLU A 187 25.43 -1.45 0.92
CA GLU A 187 26.71 -0.88 0.51
C GLU A 187 27.68 -1.99 0.07
N THR A 188 27.79 -3.04 0.89
CA THR A 188 28.72 -4.15 0.63
C THR A 188 28.12 -5.27 -0.23
N GLY A 189 26.78 -5.33 -0.33
CA GLY A 189 26.06 -6.41 -0.99
C GLY A 189 26.11 -7.76 -0.25
N LYS A 190 26.56 -7.76 1.02
CA LYS A 190 26.72 -8.98 1.84
C LYS A 190 25.58 -9.13 2.84
N GLY A 191 25.38 -10.36 3.31
CA GLY A 191 24.31 -10.70 4.25
C GLY A 191 23.11 -11.36 3.58
N ILE A 192 22.22 -11.94 4.36
CA ILE A 192 21.14 -12.81 3.89
C ILE A 192 19.79 -12.09 3.92
N ILE A 193 19.32 -11.66 5.10
CA ILE A 193 17.97 -11.13 5.27
C ILE A 193 17.89 -9.67 4.83
N ARG A 194 16.98 -9.39 3.90
CA ARG A 194 16.71 -8.03 3.38
C ARG A 194 15.41 -7.45 3.95
N HIS A 195 14.30 -8.22 3.81
CA HIS A 195 12.97 -7.80 4.26
C HIS A 195 12.20 -8.97 4.84
N ILE A 196 11.24 -8.67 5.68
CA ILE A 196 10.18 -9.57 6.10
C ILE A 196 8.90 -9.08 5.43
N TYR A 197 8.28 -9.93 4.63
CA TYR A 197 6.99 -9.69 4.00
C TYR A 197 5.96 -10.57 4.69
N ILE A 198 4.87 -9.99 5.15
CA ILE A 198 3.76 -10.70 5.77
C ILE A 198 2.48 -10.29 5.06
N ARG A 199 1.65 -11.26 4.73
CA ARG A 199 0.31 -11.06 4.18
C ARG A 199 -0.67 -11.91 4.95
N GLN A 200 -1.87 -11.35 5.21
CA GLN A 200 -2.98 -12.07 5.81
C GLN A 200 -4.24 -11.87 4.97
N GLY A 201 -4.98 -12.94 4.72
CA GLY A 201 -6.34 -12.83 4.21
C GLY A 201 -7.23 -12.11 5.21
N ALA A 202 -8.00 -11.13 4.75
CA ALA A 202 -8.87 -10.36 5.63
C ALA A 202 -10.07 -11.19 6.12
N VAL A 203 -10.61 -12.05 5.26
CA VAL A 203 -11.73 -12.96 5.55
C VAL A 203 -11.21 -14.31 6.02
N SER A 204 -10.33 -14.96 5.24
CA SER A 204 -9.81 -16.29 5.51
C SER A 204 -8.95 -16.38 6.77
N LYS A 205 -8.31 -15.29 7.17
CA LYS A 205 -7.28 -15.19 8.22
C LYS A 205 -5.99 -15.96 7.91
N GLU A 206 -5.89 -16.62 6.77
CA GLU A 206 -4.67 -17.32 6.34
C GLU A 206 -3.49 -16.35 6.25
N ILE A 207 -2.33 -16.78 6.77
CA ILE A 207 -1.12 -15.94 6.81
C ILE A 207 -0.03 -16.55 5.94
N MET A 208 0.58 -15.70 5.12
CA MET A 208 1.83 -15.95 4.42
C MET A 208 2.96 -15.17 5.07
N VAL A 209 4.05 -15.85 5.40
CA VAL A 209 5.31 -15.24 5.82
C VAL A 209 6.35 -15.44 4.73
N CYS A 210 6.84 -14.38 4.14
CA CYS A 210 7.86 -14.42 3.10
C CYS A 210 9.11 -13.66 3.55
N LEU A 211 10.26 -14.35 3.60
CA LEU A 211 11.55 -13.71 3.87
C LEU A 211 12.21 -13.33 2.54
N VAL A 212 12.47 -12.06 2.33
CA VAL A 212 13.24 -11.59 1.18
C VAL A 212 14.72 -11.73 1.49
N VAL A 213 15.42 -12.53 0.70
CA VAL A 213 16.80 -12.94 0.98
C VAL A 213 17.74 -12.71 -0.21
N ASN A 214 19.00 -12.45 0.10
CA ASN A 214 20.11 -12.35 -0.86
C ASN A 214 20.83 -13.69 -1.04
N SER A 215 20.11 -14.81 -0.98
CA SER A 215 20.69 -16.16 -1.04
C SER A 215 19.63 -17.17 -1.50
N ASP A 216 20.07 -18.26 -2.13
CA ASP A 216 19.20 -19.40 -2.47
C ASP A 216 18.95 -20.34 -1.27
N PHE A 217 19.62 -20.08 -0.16
CA PHE A 217 19.61 -20.87 1.05
C PHE A 217 19.32 -20.01 2.27
N LEU A 218 18.46 -20.49 3.17
CA LEU A 218 18.18 -19.89 4.47
C LEU A 218 18.75 -20.78 5.59
N PRO A 219 19.81 -20.35 6.30
CA PRO A 219 20.37 -21.13 7.39
C PRO A 219 19.38 -21.24 8.54
N LYS A 220 19.41 -22.39 9.24
CA LYS A 220 18.56 -22.61 10.42
C LYS A 220 17.05 -22.43 10.16
N LYS A 221 16.59 -22.68 8.91
CA LYS A 221 15.19 -22.56 8.51
C LYS A 221 14.27 -23.41 9.37
N ASP A 222 14.69 -24.63 9.74
CA ASP A 222 13.85 -25.55 10.51
C ASP A 222 13.55 -24.98 11.90
N LYS A 223 14.52 -24.29 12.53
CA LYS A 223 14.36 -23.59 13.81
C LYS A 223 13.44 -22.37 13.71
N LEU A 224 13.39 -21.73 12.55
CA LEU A 224 12.40 -20.68 12.28
C LEU A 224 11.01 -21.28 12.11
N LEU A 225 10.86 -22.32 11.31
CA LEU A 225 9.59 -23.01 11.08
C LEU A 225 8.98 -23.53 12.37
N GLU A 226 9.75 -24.22 13.25
CA GLU A 226 9.30 -24.67 14.56
C GLU A 226 8.62 -23.55 15.37
N ARG A 227 9.12 -22.32 15.25
CA ARG A 227 8.60 -21.15 16.00
C ARG A 227 7.42 -20.47 15.32
N LEU A 228 7.46 -20.36 14.00
CA LEU A 228 6.38 -19.73 13.26
C LEU A 228 5.10 -20.57 13.26
N LEU A 229 5.23 -21.89 13.16
CA LEU A 229 4.09 -22.81 13.04
C LEU A 229 3.30 -23.00 14.36
N VAL A 230 3.72 -22.37 15.44
CA VAL A 230 2.88 -22.23 16.65
C VAL A 230 1.66 -21.33 16.35
N ILE A 231 1.77 -20.44 15.36
CA ILE A 231 0.66 -19.61 14.88
C ILE A 231 -0.12 -20.42 13.84
N SER A 232 -1.28 -20.95 14.21
CA SER A 232 -2.08 -21.88 13.41
C SER A 232 -2.55 -21.34 12.07
N ASP A 233 -2.68 -19.99 11.97
CA ASP A 233 -3.16 -19.31 10.78
C ASP A 233 -2.09 -19.17 9.69
N ILE A 234 -0.83 -19.45 9.99
CA ILE A 234 0.23 -19.50 8.97
C ILE A 234 -0.03 -20.71 8.08
N LYS A 235 -0.26 -20.48 6.78
CA LYS A 235 -0.50 -21.49 5.75
C LYS A 235 0.61 -21.53 4.72
N SER A 236 1.46 -20.52 4.70
CA SER A 236 2.54 -20.38 3.73
C SER A 236 3.78 -19.76 4.37
N VAL A 237 4.92 -20.41 4.23
CA VAL A 237 6.24 -19.83 4.56
C VAL A 237 7.14 -19.96 3.34
N VAL A 238 7.60 -18.83 2.81
CA VAL A 238 8.31 -18.73 1.55
C VAL A 238 9.60 -17.93 1.73
N ILE A 239 10.63 -18.21 0.94
CA ILE A 239 11.69 -17.23 0.68
C ILE A 239 11.50 -16.64 -0.71
N ASN A 240 11.67 -15.33 -0.81
CA ASN A 240 11.77 -14.61 -2.06
C ASN A 240 13.26 -14.24 -2.27
N ILE A 241 13.81 -14.65 -3.39
CA ILE A 241 15.22 -14.49 -3.69
C ILE A 241 15.42 -13.19 -4.47
N ASN A 242 16.06 -12.23 -3.84
CA ASN A 242 16.42 -10.96 -4.46
C ASN A 242 17.91 -10.68 -4.24
N LYS A 243 18.73 -10.96 -5.25
CA LYS A 243 20.19 -10.74 -5.23
C LYS A 243 20.60 -9.42 -5.88
N ASP A 244 19.67 -8.71 -6.48
CA ASP A 244 19.93 -7.48 -7.21
C ASP A 244 20.17 -6.28 -6.27
N LYS A 245 21.07 -5.39 -6.66
CA LYS A 245 21.25 -4.08 -6.01
C LYS A 245 20.17 -3.11 -6.52
N THR A 246 18.96 -3.24 -6.02
CA THR A 246 17.79 -2.48 -6.46
C THR A 246 16.94 -2.07 -5.27
N ASN A 247 16.11 -1.03 -5.47
CA ASN A 247 15.08 -0.63 -4.51
C ASN A 247 13.80 -1.48 -4.61
N VAL A 248 13.71 -2.40 -5.58
CA VAL A 248 12.61 -3.36 -5.67
C VAL A 248 12.77 -4.37 -4.55
N ILE A 249 11.72 -4.53 -3.74
CA ILE A 249 11.75 -5.40 -2.55
C ILE A 249 11.75 -6.86 -2.95
N LEU A 250 10.76 -7.28 -3.74
CA LEU A 250 10.60 -8.67 -4.15
C LEU A 250 11.38 -8.97 -5.43
N GLY A 251 12.20 -10.03 -5.39
CA GLY A 251 12.80 -10.63 -6.59
C GLY A 251 11.78 -11.49 -7.35
N ARG A 252 12.20 -12.03 -8.48
CA ARG A 252 11.33 -12.83 -9.38
C ARG A 252 11.15 -14.27 -8.93
N ALA A 253 12.07 -14.82 -8.16
CA ALA A 253 12.07 -16.22 -7.74
C ALA A 253 11.61 -16.37 -6.30
N CYS A 254 10.69 -17.31 -6.08
CA CYS A 254 10.27 -17.74 -4.76
C CYS A 254 10.55 -19.23 -4.55
N LYS A 255 10.77 -19.63 -3.30
CA LYS A 255 10.92 -21.02 -2.89
C LYS A 255 10.12 -21.26 -1.62
N THR A 256 9.21 -22.19 -1.67
CA THR A 256 8.42 -22.60 -0.51
C THR A 256 9.28 -23.35 0.49
N LEU A 257 9.17 -22.97 1.76
CA LEU A 257 9.81 -23.64 2.88
C LEU A 257 8.84 -24.54 3.62
N TRP A 258 7.56 -24.15 3.68
CA TRP A 258 6.48 -24.91 4.30
C TRP A 258 5.10 -24.45 3.78
N GLY A 259 4.16 -25.40 3.70
CA GLY A 259 2.81 -25.15 3.19
C GLY A 259 2.78 -24.90 1.69
N ASP A 260 1.81 -24.10 1.25
CA ASP A 260 1.64 -23.72 -0.14
C ASP A 260 2.47 -22.46 -0.48
N ASP A 261 2.67 -22.19 -1.77
CA ASP A 261 3.29 -20.95 -2.26
C ASP A 261 2.29 -19.78 -2.36
N TYR A 262 1.08 -19.97 -1.83
CA TYR A 262 -0.02 -19.01 -1.82
C TYR A 262 -0.83 -19.12 -0.53
N ILE A 263 -1.72 -18.15 -0.34
CA ILE A 263 -2.84 -18.18 0.60
C ILE A 263 -4.11 -17.80 -0.14
N TYR A 264 -5.26 -18.04 0.47
CA TYR A 264 -6.54 -17.57 -0.04
C TYR A 264 -7.04 -16.35 0.76
N ASP A 265 -7.85 -15.53 0.10
CA ASP A 265 -8.75 -14.57 0.72
C ASP A 265 -10.05 -14.52 -0.07
N GLU A 266 -11.01 -13.73 0.39
CA GLU A 266 -12.27 -13.48 -0.30
C GLU A 266 -12.51 -11.98 -0.42
N LEU A 267 -12.96 -11.50 -1.59
CA LEU A 267 -13.33 -10.10 -1.81
C LEU A 267 -14.59 -10.04 -2.67
N CYS A 268 -15.64 -9.40 -2.18
CA CYS A 268 -16.95 -9.33 -2.84
C CYS A 268 -17.51 -10.72 -3.23
N GLY A 269 -17.34 -11.72 -2.36
CA GLY A 269 -17.81 -13.09 -2.60
C GLY A 269 -16.93 -13.93 -3.53
N VAL A 270 -15.84 -13.36 -4.05
CA VAL A 270 -14.89 -14.07 -4.93
C VAL A 270 -13.68 -14.53 -4.13
N LYS A 271 -13.39 -15.83 -4.16
CA LYS A 271 -12.19 -16.41 -3.58
C LYS A 271 -10.98 -16.06 -4.43
N ILE A 272 -9.96 -15.47 -3.83
CA ILE A 272 -8.75 -15.01 -4.50
C ILE A 272 -7.54 -15.77 -3.99
N ARG A 273 -6.76 -16.33 -4.90
CA ARG A 273 -5.47 -16.94 -4.62
C ARG A 273 -4.38 -15.87 -4.65
N LEU A 274 -3.61 -15.77 -3.58
CA LEU A 274 -2.61 -14.73 -3.36
C LEU A 274 -1.22 -15.33 -3.18
N SER A 275 -0.36 -15.18 -4.17
CA SER A 275 1.08 -15.48 -4.08
C SER A 275 1.87 -14.32 -3.46
N PRO A 276 3.17 -14.47 -3.16
CA PRO A 276 4.01 -13.34 -2.72
C PRO A 276 4.00 -12.17 -3.70
N LEU A 277 3.91 -12.45 -5.01
CA LEU A 277 4.01 -11.46 -6.07
C LEU A 277 2.65 -10.90 -6.53
N SER A 278 1.53 -11.51 -6.12
CA SER A 278 0.20 -11.04 -6.52
C SER A 278 -0.09 -9.66 -5.92
N PHE A 279 -0.57 -8.73 -6.75
CA PHE A 279 -1.17 -7.50 -6.26
C PHE A 279 -2.51 -7.80 -5.58
N TYR A 280 -2.77 -7.17 -4.45
CA TYR A 280 -4.04 -7.22 -3.75
C TYR A 280 -4.22 -5.96 -2.91
N GLN A 281 -5.43 -5.43 -2.86
CA GLN A 281 -5.73 -4.20 -2.13
C GLN A 281 -5.46 -4.35 -0.64
N VAL A 282 -4.61 -3.47 -0.10
CA VAL A 282 -4.14 -3.59 1.30
C VAL A 282 -5.20 -3.21 2.34
N ASN A 283 -6.19 -2.42 1.96
CA ASN A 283 -7.36 -2.09 2.78
C ASN A 283 -8.58 -2.83 2.22
N HIS A 284 -8.76 -4.06 2.65
CA HIS A 284 -9.80 -4.96 2.17
C HIS A 284 -11.20 -4.35 2.30
N ALA A 285 -11.55 -3.84 3.49
CA ALA A 285 -12.89 -3.29 3.74
C ALA A 285 -13.24 -2.12 2.81
N GLN A 286 -12.27 -1.24 2.54
CA GLN A 286 -12.49 -0.14 1.59
C GLN A 286 -12.46 -0.61 0.14
N ALA A 287 -11.67 -1.63 -0.20
CA ALA A 287 -11.71 -2.23 -1.54
C ALA A 287 -13.07 -2.88 -1.83
N GLN A 288 -13.64 -3.58 -0.84
CA GLN A 288 -14.97 -4.16 -0.97
C GLN A 288 -16.02 -3.09 -1.25
N ARG A 289 -16.06 -2.01 -0.46
CA ARG A 289 -16.99 -0.89 -0.67
C ARG A 289 -16.79 -0.22 -2.03
N LEU A 290 -15.54 -0.06 -2.46
CA LEU A 290 -15.22 0.50 -3.78
C LEU A 290 -15.77 -0.38 -4.91
N TYR A 291 -15.60 -1.70 -4.83
CA TYR A 291 -16.05 -2.63 -5.86
C TYR A 291 -17.57 -2.78 -5.87
N GLU A 292 -18.20 -2.81 -4.69
CA GLU A 292 -19.66 -2.78 -4.56
C GLU A 292 -20.24 -1.51 -5.18
N ARG A 293 -19.64 -0.34 -4.94
CA ARG A 293 -20.07 0.91 -5.56
C ARG A 293 -19.84 0.93 -7.08
N ALA A 294 -18.71 0.37 -7.55
CA ALA A 294 -18.46 0.23 -8.97
C ALA A 294 -19.51 -0.68 -9.65
N ARG A 295 -19.89 -1.78 -8.99
CA ARG A 295 -20.96 -2.67 -9.45
C ARG A 295 -22.32 -1.97 -9.52
N GLU A 296 -22.66 -1.16 -8.50
CA GLU A 296 -23.89 -0.34 -8.52
C GLU A 296 -23.90 0.62 -9.73
N TYR A 297 -22.79 1.30 -10.01
CA TYR A 297 -22.72 2.23 -11.13
C TYR A 297 -22.70 1.53 -12.49
N ALA A 298 -22.15 0.33 -12.58
CA ALA A 298 -22.17 -0.49 -13.79
C ALA A 298 -23.59 -0.89 -14.18
N SER A 299 -24.53 -0.98 -13.21
CA SER A 299 -25.96 -1.26 -13.43
C SER A 299 -26.20 -2.47 -14.33
N LEU A 300 -25.45 -3.54 -14.10
CA LEU A 300 -25.44 -4.75 -14.94
C LEU A 300 -26.79 -5.49 -14.87
N THR A 301 -27.27 -5.97 -16.02
CA THR A 301 -28.56 -6.66 -16.17
C THR A 301 -28.44 -8.14 -16.59
N GLY A 302 -27.20 -8.58 -16.85
CA GLY A 302 -26.91 -9.94 -17.35
C GLY A 302 -26.61 -10.01 -18.84
N GLU A 303 -26.81 -8.94 -19.59
CA GLU A 303 -26.63 -8.89 -21.04
C GLU A 303 -25.34 -8.19 -21.49
N GLU A 304 -24.69 -7.48 -20.59
CA GLU A 304 -23.55 -6.61 -20.90
C GLU A 304 -22.25 -7.40 -21.02
N THR A 305 -21.37 -6.95 -21.91
CA THR A 305 -19.96 -7.29 -21.95
C THR A 305 -19.18 -6.25 -21.12
N LEU A 306 -18.60 -6.69 -20.00
CA LEU A 306 -17.76 -5.88 -19.12
C LEU A 306 -16.29 -6.01 -19.50
N LEU A 307 -15.64 -4.89 -19.83
CA LEU A 307 -14.19 -4.82 -20.02
C LEU A 307 -13.52 -4.30 -18.74
N ASP A 308 -12.68 -5.13 -18.10
CA ASP A 308 -11.83 -4.77 -16.96
C ASP A 308 -10.40 -4.51 -17.46
N MET A 309 -10.10 -3.23 -17.69
CA MET A 309 -8.77 -2.80 -18.14
C MET A 309 -7.84 -2.63 -16.93
N TYR A 310 -6.62 -3.16 -17.05
CA TYR A 310 -5.65 -3.26 -15.97
C TYR A 310 -6.13 -4.20 -14.83
N CYS A 311 -6.73 -5.31 -15.22
CA CYS A 311 -7.49 -6.18 -14.32
C CYS A 311 -6.65 -6.86 -13.22
N GLY A 312 -5.31 -6.84 -13.32
CA GLY A 312 -4.44 -7.53 -12.36
C GLY A 312 -4.80 -9.02 -12.25
N ALA A 313 -5.08 -9.49 -11.04
CA ALA A 313 -5.56 -10.86 -10.77
C ALA A 313 -7.07 -11.05 -11.02
N GLY A 314 -7.71 -10.12 -11.72
CA GLY A 314 -9.11 -10.18 -12.13
C GLY A 314 -10.12 -9.79 -11.03
N THR A 315 -9.69 -9.18 -9.95
CA THR A 315 -10.53 -9.00 -8.75
C THR A 315 -11.78 -8.15 -9.00
N ILE A 316 -11.69 -7.10 -9.82
CA ILE A 316 -12.84 -6.23 -10.15
C ILE A 316 -13.80 -6.96 -11.09
N GLY A 317 -13.31 -7.41 -12.24
CA GLY A 317 -14.14 -8.08 -13.24
C GLY A 317 -14.83 -9.34 -12.69
N LEU A 318 -14.09 -10.19 -11.95
CA LEU A 318 -14.65 -11.41 -11.37
C LEU A 318 -15.72 -11.11 -10.31
N SER A 319 -15.60 -10.01 -9.56
CA SER A 319 -16.62 -9.60 -8.57
C SER A 319 -17.95 -9.18 -9.20
N MET A 320 -17.99 -8.96 -10.51
CA MET A 320 -19.15 -8.54 -11.27
C MET A 320 -19.64 -9.58 -12.28
N ALA A 321 -18.94 -10.73 -12.38
CA ALA A 321 -19.17 -11.73 -13.42
C ALA A 321 -20.56 -12.37 -13.38
N ASP A 322 -21.17 -12.46 -12.21
CA ASP A 322 -22.55 -12.99 -12.04
C ASP A 322 -23.63 -12.02 -12.53
N GLY A 323 -23.30 -10.74 -12.73
CA GLY A 323 -24.21 -9.68 -13.17
C GLY A 323 -24.10 -9.32 -14.64
N CYS A 324 -23.20 -9.95 -15.42
CA CYS A 324 -23.00 -9.63 -16.83
C CYS A 324 -22.92 -10.89 -17.71
N LYS A 325 -23.11 -10.72 -19.01
CA LYS A 325 -23.00 -11.78 -20.00
C LYS A 325 -21.57 -12.32 -20.09
N GLU A 326 -20.60 -11.40 -20.12
CA GLU A 326 -19.20 -11.73 -20.31
C GLU A 326 -18.30 -10.70 -19.62
N VAL A 327 -17.20 -11.18 -19.05
CA VAL A 327 -16.09 -10.36 -18.54
C VAL A 327 -14.87 -10.55 -19.41
N ILE A 328 -14.29 -9.44 -19.87
CA ILE A 328 -13.02 -9.42 -20.57
C ILE A 328 -12.01 -8.67 -19.73
N GLY A 329 -11.01 -9.38 -19.19
CA GLY A 329 -9.91 -8.80 -18.42
C GLY A 329 -8.68 -8.58 -19.30
N VAL A 330 -8.06 -7.41 -19.19
CA VAL A 330 -6.80 -7.09 -19.88
C VAL A 330 -5.76 -6.63 -18.88
N GLU A 331 -4.56 -7.24 -18.96
CA GLU A 331 -3.44 -6.96 -18.07
C GLU A 331 -2.11 -7.21 -18.81
N ILE A 332 -1.15 -6.33 -18.65
CA ILE A 332 0.16 -6.43 -19.29
C ILE A 332 1.07 -7.48 -18.62
N ILE A 333 0.84 -7.77 -17.34
CA ILE A 333 1.68 -8.67 -16.55
C ILE A 333 1.18 -10.11 -16.73
N ARG A 334 1.92 -10.91 -17.47
CA ARG A 334 1.57 -12.32 -17.77
C ARG A 334 1.22 -13.15 -16.54
N GLN A 335 1.93 -12.96 -15.43
CA GLN A 335 1.66 -13.70 -14.19
C GLN A 335 0.31 -13.31 -13.59
N ALA A 336 -0.03 -12.03 -13.61
CA ALA A 336 -1.32 -11.57 -13.10
C ALA A 336 -2.49 -12.11 -13.94
N VAL A 337 -2.32 -12.20 -15.28
CA VAL A 337 -3.29 -12.87 -16.15
C VAL A 337 -3.45 -14.36 -15.81
N ALA A 338 -2.35 -15.05 -15.50
CA ALA A 338 -2.41 -16.45 -15.07
C ALA A 338 -3.14 -16.58 -13.72
N ASP A 339 -2.87 -15.68 -12.78
CA ASP A 339 -3.56 -15.62 -11.48
C ASP A 339 -5.06 -15.33 -11.66
N ALA A 340 -5.44 -14.43 -12.58
CA ALA A 340 -6.85 -14.13 -12.88
C ALA A 340 -7.61 -15.36 -13.42
N ARG A 341 -6.99 -16.14 -14.31
CA ARG A 341 -7.58 -17.39 -14.83
C ARG A 341 -7.78 -18.43 -13.73
N VAL A 342 -6.78 -18.59 -12.86
CA VAL A 342 -6.91 -19.48 -11.69
C VAL A 342 -8.03 -18.99 -10.77
N ASN A 343 -8.13 -17.67 -10.54
CA ASN A 343 -9.21 -17.10 -9.72
C ASN A 343 -10.59 -17.33 -10.35
N ALA A 344 -10.74 -17.22 -11.68
CA ALA A 344 -11.99 -17.60 -12.34
C ALA A 344 -12.32 -19.08 -12.16
N GLU A 345 -11.34 -19.97 -12.35
CA GLU A 345 -11.50 -21.42 -12.24
C GLU A 345 -11.95 -21.86 -10.83
N ILE A 346 -11.26 -21.40 -9.77
CA ILE A 346 -11.59 -21.78 -8.38
C ILE A 346 -12.95 -21.27 -7.91
N ASN A 347 -13.50 -20.25 -8.58
CA ASN A 347 -14.86 -19.73 -8.32
C ASN A 347 -15.91 -20.29 -9.30
N GLY A 348 -15.54 -21.18 -10.23
CA GLY A 348 -16.45 -21.73 -11.23
C GLY A 348 -16.99 -20.70 -12.22
N ILE A 349 -16.33 -19.54 -12.37
CA ILE A 349 -16.71 -18.45 -13.28
C ILE A 349 -16.29 -18.85 -14.70
N LYS A 350 -17.26 -19.05 -15.59
CA LYS A 350 -17.05 -19.54 -16.96
C LYS A 350 -17.19 -18.47 -18.04
N ASN A 351 -17.75 -17.31 -17.68
CA ASN A 351 -17.99 -16.18 -18.57
C ASN A 351 -16.91 -15.08 -18.44
N ALA A 352 -15.68 -15.46 -18.08
CA ALA A 352 -14.57 -14.53 -17.97
C ALA A 352 -13.39 -14.97 -18.83
N GLU A 353 -12.91 -14.09 -19.70
CA GLU A 353 -11.70 -14.28 -20.50
C GLU A 353 -10.62 -13.23 -20.12
N PHE A 354 -9.34 -13.66 -20.13
CA PHE A 354 -8.24 -12.80 -19.76
C PHE A 354 -7.15 -12.78 -20.83
N TYR A 355 -6.73 -11.57 -21.22
CA TYR A 355 -5.74 -11.31 -22.26
C TYR A 355 -4.51 -10.61 -21.68
N CYS A 356 -3.32 -11.06 -22.11
CA CYS A 356 -2.06 -10.44 -21.77
C CYS A 356 -1.67 -9.45 -22.87
N ALA A 357 -2.01 -8.18 -22.67
CA ALA A 357 -1.78 -7.10 -23.65
C ALA A 357 -1.68 -5.74 -22.93
N ASP A 358 -1.07 -4.76 -23.59
CA ASP A 358 -1.25 -3.37 -23.16
C ASP A 358 -2.59 -2.81 -23.64
N ALA A 359 -2.96 -1.60 -23.18
CA ALA A 359 -4.27 -1.01 -23.50
C ALA A 359 -4.48 -0.75 -24.98
N ALA A 360 -3.42 -0.39 -25.72
CA ALA A 360 -3.52 -0.10 -27.16
C ALA A 360 -3.63 -1.39 -27.98
N GLU A 361 -2.85 -2.42 -27.62
CA GLU A 361 -2.95 -3.75 -28.23
C GLU A 361 -4.32 -4.39 -27.95
N ALA A 362 -4.83 -4.24 -26.71
CA ALA A 362 -6.15 -4.73 -26.35
C ALA A 362 -7.27 -4.07 -27.19
N ALA A 363 -7.22 -2.75 -27.37
CA ALA A 363 -8.21 -2.05 -28.18
C ALA A 363 -8.27 -2.58 -29.60
N LYS A 364 -7.13 -2.80 -30.27
CA LYS A 364 -7.04 -3.39 -31.60
C LYS A 364 -7.58 -4.82 -31.64
N MET A 365 -7.19 -5.64 -30.68
CA MET A 365 -7.64 -7.03 -30.58
C MET A 365 -9.16 -7.11 -30.43
N LEU A 366 -9.77 -6.25 -29.59
CA LEU A 366 -11.21 -6.20 -29.41
C LEU A 366 -11.92 -5.75 -30.68
N GLU A 367 -11.38 -4.75 -31.36
CA GLU A 367 -11.90 -4.29 -32.67
C GLU A 367 -11.84 -5.40 -33.74
N GLU A 368 -10.71 -6.10 -33.88
CA GLU A 368 -10.53 -7.22 -34.82
C GLU A 368 -11.50 -8.39 -34.53
N LYS A 369 -11.80 -8.62 -33.24
CA LYS A 369 -12.77 -9.64 -32.81
C LYS A 369 -14.24 -9.17 -32.93
N GLY A 370 -14.47 -7.90 -33.25
CA GLY A 370 -15.82 -7.32 -33.30
C GLY A 370 -16.47 -7.18 -31.91
N ILE A 371 -15.68 -7.19 -30.82
CA ILE A 371 -16.16 -7.08 -29.47
C ILE A 371 -16.32 -5.60 -29.09
N LYS A 372 -17.53 -5.23 -28.70
CA LYS A 372 -17.86 -3.90 -28.20
C LYS A 372 -18.31 -4.01 -26.75
N PRO A 373 -17.49 -3.60 -25.78
CA PRO A 373 -17.89 -3.62 -24.39
C PRO A 373 -18.97 -2.58 -24.13
N ASP A 374 -19.97 -2.96 -23.33
CA ASP A 374 -21.07 -2.09 -22.88
C ASP A 374 -20.62 -1.28 -21.67
N VAL A 375 -19.79 -1.87 -20.81
CA VAL A 375 -19.24 -1.25 -19.61
C VAL A 375 -17.72 -1.42 -19.60
N ILE A 376 -17.00 -0.36 -19.25
CA ILE A 376 -15.54 -0.37 -19.14
C ILE A 376 -15.13 0.05 -17.72
N GLY A 377 -14.47 -0.85 -16.98
CA GLY A 377 -13.80 -0.59 -15.73
C GLY A 377 -12.33 -0.20 -15.99
N LEU A 378 -11.88 0.91 -15.39
CA LEU A 378 -10.51 1.42 -15.54
C LEU A 378 -9.88 1.65 -14.18
N ASP A 379 -8.82 0.88 -13.85
CA ASP A 379 -7.97 1.12 -12.65
C ASP A 379 -6.48 1.18 -13.06
N PRO A 380 -6.06 2.23 -13.80
CA PRO A 380 -4.72 2.33 -14.32
C PRO A 380 -3.68 2.60 -13.22
N PRO A 381 -2.39 2.26 -13.45
CA PRO A 381 -1.32 2.60 -12.54
C PRO A 381 -1.16 4.14 -12.43
N ARG A 382 -0.69 4.63 -11.26
CA ARG A 382 -0.60 6.07 -10.93
C ARG A 382 0.19 6.93 -11.92
N LYS A 383 0.99 6.34 -12.78
CA LYS A 383 1.82 7.07 -13.77
C LYS A 383 1.24 7.00 -15.18
N GLY A 384 0.06 6.46 -15.34
CA GLY A 384 -0.63 6.36 -16.65
C GLY A 384 0.03 5.34 -17.57
#